data_d41017bf494ab78efb4bbbc6f9bd3447
#
_entry.id   d41017bf494ab78efb4bbbc6f9bd3447
#
_cell.length_a   1.000
_cell.length_b   1.000
_cell.length_c   1.000
_cell.angle_alpha   90.00
_cell.angle_beta   90.00
_cell.angle_gamma   90.00
#
_symmetry.space_group_name_H-M   'P 1'
#
loop_
_entity.id
_entity.type
_entity.pdbx_description
1 polymer ?
#
loop_
_entity_poly.entity_id
_entity_poly.type
_entity_poly.pdbx_seq_one_letter_code
_entity_poly.pdbx_strand_id
1 'polypeptide(L)'
;MIFLKKLIYYYYRNRLKKEVLNNKIPRHIGIILDGNRRYAKKCGLEDTFKGHKKGADKLYKVLSWCIELNIKVVTVWAFSTDNFKRSKSEVDALFEIIKAQLEFYINSKFINENKIRVSVIGKRELIPDDLIKVIERLEDKTKNYAGLRLYIAIGYGGRQEICDAIINFISDNIYIKTKLNPVHETLSGYSEESVPLGSAIPENNLCRYPSGFADDYDYLSNIITVENISKYLYAKGSPDPDLIIRTSGEIRLSGFLLWQSAYSEFYFCDAYWPEFREIDFLRAIRSYQSRQIRSGK
;
A
#
# COMPACT_ATOMS: atom_id res chain seq x y z
N MET A 1 34.61 -24.95 1.70
CA MET A 1 34.25 -23.53 1.43
C MET A 1 32.77 -23.22 1.70
N ILE A 2 31.80 -24.04 1.30
CA ILE A 2 30.33 -23.81 1.53
C ILE A 2 29.98 -23.79 3.02
N PHE A 3 30.54 -24.71 3.82
CA PHE A 3 30.29 -24.80 5.27
C PHE A 3 30.74 -23.54 6.01
N LEU A 4 31.96 -23.04 5.72
CA LEU A 4 32.48 -21.81 6.32
C LEU A 4 31.61 -20.58 5.99
N LYS A 5 31.12 -20.46 4.73
CA LYS A 5 30.19 -19.39 4.34
C LYS A 5 28.89 -19.44 5.14
N LYS A 6 28.33 -20.64 5.37
CA LYS A 6 27.11 -20.82 6.18
C LYS A 6 27.35 -20.43 7.65
N LEU A 7 28.49 -20.77 8.22
CA LEU A 7 28.84 -20.43 9.60
C LEU A 7 29.02 -18.92 9.78
N ILE A 8 29.73 -18.26 8.86
CA ILE A 8 29.91 -16.79 8.86
C ILE A 8 28.55 -16.09 8.71
N TYR A 9 27.69 -16.59 7.80
CA TYR A 9 26.35 -16.07 7.63
C TYR A 9 25.53 -16.17 8.92
N TYR A 10 25.54 -17.34 9.58
CA TYR A 10 24.81 -17.58 10.83
C TYR A 10 25.30 -16.66 11.96
N TYR A 11 26.62 -16.56 12.15
CA TYR A 11 27.21 -15.68 13.16
C TYR A 11 26.84 -14.21 12.93
N TYR A 12 27.03 -13.72 11.68
CA TYR A 12 26.73 -12.35 11.33
C TYR A 12 25.24 -12.02 11.48
N ARG A 13 24.36 -12.93 11.06
CA ARG A 13 22.91 -12.78 11.24
C ARG A 13 22.53 -12.64 12.71
N ASN A 14 23.04 -13.53 13.56
CA ASN A 14 22.71 -13.52 14.99
C ASN A 14 23.21 -12.25 15.68
N ARG A 15 24.43 -11.81 15.35
CA ARG A 15 24.99 -10.54 15.84
C ARG A 15 24.12 -9.36 15.42
N LEU A 16 23.78 -9.29 14.14
CA LEU A 16 22.95 -8.22 13.59
C LEU A 16 21.53 -8.22 14.20
N LYS A 17 20.94 -9.40 14.38
CA LYS A 17 19.63 -9.54 15.03
C LYS A 17 19.66 -9.04 16.47
N LYS A 18 20.71 -9.37 17.24
CA LYS A 18 20.89 -8.87 18.60
C LYS A 18 21.04 -7.34 18.63
N GLU A 19 21.84 -6.78 17.71
CA GLU A 19 22.00 -5.33 17.55
C GLU A 19 20.66 -4.64 17.27
N VAL A 20 19.88 -5.18 16.32
CA VAL A 20 18.57 -4.66 15.95
C VAL A 20 17.57 -4.71 17.11
N LEU A 21 17.53 -5.80 17.87
CA LEU A 21 16.60 -5.96 19.01
C LEU A 21 16.88 -5.01 20.18
N ASN A 22 18.11 -4.50 20.31
CA ASN A 22 18.47 -3.55 21.34
C ASN A 22 18.10 -2.09 21.02
N ASN A 23 17.54 -1.82 19.85
CA ASN A 23 17.20 -0.48 19.38
C ASN A 23 15.71 -0.39 18.97
N LYS A 24 15.22 0.83 18.68
CA LYS A 24 13.84 1.07 18.29
C LYS A 24 13.46 0.31 17.02
N ILE A 25 12.48 -0.57 17.11
CA ILE A 25 11.94 -1.32 15.96
C ILE A 25 10.85 -0.47 15.27
N PRO A 26 10.82 -0.42 13.93
CA PRO A 26 9.73 0.22 13.21
C PRO A 26 8.40 -0.49 13.52
N ARG A 27 7.36 0.29 13.74
CA ARG A 27 6.01 -0.23 14.03
C ARG A 27 5.32 -0.72 12.76
N HIS A 28 5.50 0.01 11.65
CA HIS A 28 4.92 -0.29 10.35
C HIS A 28 5.99 -0.27 9.26
N ILE A 29 6.03 -1.32 8.44
CA ILE A 29 6.93 -1.44 7.30
C ILE A 29 6.13 -1.59 6.02
N GLY A 30 6.43 -0.74 5.02
CA GLY A 30 5.99 -0.90 3.65
C GLY A 30 7.02 -1.68 2.82
N ILE A 31 6.59 -2.63 1.96
CA ILE A 31 7.50 -3.43 1.14
C ILE A 31 7.04 -3.44 -0.32
N ILE A 32 7.92 -3.00 -1.22
CA ILE A 32 7.72 -3.08 -2.67
C ILE A 32 8.42 -4.36 -3.15
N LEU A 33 7.62 -5.36 -3.57
CA LEU A 33 8.07 -6.72 -3.95
C LEU A 33 8.65 -6.76 -5.37
N ASP A 34 9.71 -5.98 -5.64
CA ASP A 34 10.23 -5.82 -6.99
C ASP A 34 11.34 -6.84 -7.34
N GLY A 35 11.43 -7.16 -8.64
CA GLY A 35 12.49 -8.00 -9.20
C GLY A 35 12.10 -9.45 -9.51
N ASN A 36 10.84 -9.84 -9.37
CA ASN A 36 10.38 -11.22 -9.64
C ASN A 36 10.71 -11.69 -11.07
N ARG A 37 10.42 -10.86 -12.09
CA ARG A 37 10.71 -11.17 -13.49
C ARG A 37 12.21 -11.20 -13.79
N ARG A 38 12.96 -10.23 -13.25
CA ARG A 38 14.42 -10.17 -13.40
C ARG A 38 15.10 -11.37 -12.75
N TYR A 39 14.58 -11.81 -11.61
CA TYR A 39 15.02 -13.03 -10.96
C TYR A 39 14.76 -14.27 -11.83
N ALA A 40 13.56 -14.42 -12.39
CA ALA A 40 13.23 -15.55 -13.27
C ALA A 40 14.20 -15.61 -14.46
N LYS A 41 14.43 -14.47 -15.13
CA LYS A 41 15.38 -14.37 -16.25
C LYS A 41 16.81 -14.73 -15.82
N LYS A 42 17.29 -14.21 -14.68
CA LYS A 42 18.63 -14.51 -14.12
C LYS A 42 18.83 -16.01 -13.84
N CYS A 43 17.78 -16.69 -13.37
CA CYS A 43 17.81 -18.11 -13.04
C CYS A 43 17.51 -19.03 -14.24
N GLY A 44 17.36 -18.50 -15.46
CA GLY A 44 17.03 -19.30 -16.65
C GLY A 44 15.66 -19.99 -16.55
N LEU A 45 14.73 -19.43 -15.76
CA LEU A 45 13.38 -19.97 -15.68
C LEU A 45 12.64 -19.62 -16.98
N GLU A 46 12.14 -20.65 -17.69
CA GLU A 46 11.43 -20.51 -18.95
C GLU A 46 10.19 -19.61 -18.84
N ASP A 47 9.61 -19.55 -17.62
CA ASP A 47 8.41 -18.78 -17.33
C ASP A 47 8.65 -17.77 -16.20
N THR A 48 8.33 -16.49 -16.46
CA THR A 48 8.37 -15.42 -15.46
C THR A 48 7.42 -15.65 -14.28
N PHE A 49 6.36 -16.45 -14.51
CA PHE A 49 5.41 -16.90 -13.49
C PHE A 49 6.08 -17.62 -12.32
N LYS A 50 7.09 -18.47 -12.60
CA LYS A 50 7.86 -19.17 -11.54
C LYS A 50 8.59 -18.19 -10.61
N GLY A 51 9.00 -17.03 -11.13
CA GLY A 51 9.59 -15.96 -10.32
C GLY A 51 8.57 -15.33 -9.36
N HIS A 52 7.37 -15.06 -9.84
CA HIS A 52 6.28 -14.51 -9.00
C HIS A 52 5.83 -15.50 -7.92
N LYS A 53 5.72 -16.80 -8.25
CA LYS A 53 5.41 -17.83 -7.25
C LYS A 53 6.46 -17.90 -6.13
N LYS A 54 7.76 -17.88 -6.48
CA LYS A 54 8.84 -17.82 -5.47
C LYS A 54 8.78 -16.52 -4.64
N GLY A 55 8.34 -15.41 -5.24
CA GLY A 55 8.10 -14.16 -4.54
C GLY A 55 6.97 -14.26 -3.52
N ALA A 56 5.88 -14.94 -3.86
CA ALA A 56 4.76 -15.19 -2.94
C ALA A 56 5.21 -16.06 -1.74
N ASP A 57 5.97 -17.12 -1.99
CA ASP A 57 6.55 -17.97 -0.93
C ASP A 57 7.52 -17.18 -0.01
N LYS A 58 8.21 -16.17 -0.56
CA LYS A 58 9.12 -15.32 0.20
C LYS A 58 8.39 -14.49 1.25
N LEU A 59 7.20 -14.00 0.95
CA LEU A 59 6.42 -13.16 1.88
C LEU A 59 6.18 -13.86 3.22
N TYR A 60 5.89 -15.15 3.19
CA TYR A 60 5.72 -15.94 4.41
C TYR A 60 6.95 -15.85 5.36
N LYS A 61 8.17 -15.97 4.79
CA LYS A 61 9.41 -15.84 5.58
C LYS A 61 9.60 -14.43 6.14
N VAL A 62 9.27 -13.42 5.35
CA VAL A 62 9.39 -12.03 5.80
C VAL A 62 8.40 -11.73 6.92
N LEU A 63 7.18 -12.25 6.84
CA LEU A 63 6.21 -12.12 7.93
C LEU A 63 6.70 -12.79 9.22
N SER A 64 7.38 -13.94 9.15
CA SER A 64 7.97 -14.56 10.34
C SER A 64 9.05 -13.68 10.98
N TRP A 65 9.92 -13.04 10.19
CA TRP A 65 10.91 -12.09 10.69
C TRP A 65 10.26 -10.85 11.31
N CYS A 66 9.17 -10.36 10.71
CA CYS A 66 8.39 -9.23 11.27
C CYS A 66 7.80 -9.58 12.64
N ILE A 67 7.25 -10.79 12.79
CA ILE A 67 6.71 -11.26 14.07
C ILE A 67 7.82 -11.39 15.12
N GLU A 68 8.95 -12.00 14.77
CA GLU A 68 10.11 -12.15 15.65
C GLU A 68 10.65 -10.81 16.16
N LEU A 69 10.58 -9.75 15.34
CA LEU A 69 10.96 -8.38 15.71
C LEU A 69 9.80 -7.57 16.32
N ASN A 70 8.63 -8.18 16.56
CA ASN A 70 7.45 -7.52 17.12
C ASN A 70 6.94 -6.32 16.27
N ILE A 71 7.13 -6.36 14.96
CA ILE A 71 6.56 -5.38 14.02
C ILE A 71 5.06 -5.59 13.96
N LYS A 72 4.30 -4.49 14.05
CA LYS A 72 2.83 -4.55 14.20
C LYS A 72 2.07 -4.51 12.90
N VAL A 73 2.60 -3.80 11.91
CA VAL A 73 1.94 -3.57 10.63
C VAL A 73 2.92 -3.79 9.49
N VAL A 74 2.48 -4.51 8.47
CA VAL A 74 3.20 -4.71 7.22
C VAL A 74 2.27 -4.40 6.06
N THR A 75 2.68 -3.53 5.15
CA THR A 75 2.00 -3.29 3.87
C THR A 75 2.87 -3.77 2.73
N VAL A 76 2.35 -4.65 1.89
CA VAL A 76 3.07 -5.17 0.71
C VAL A 76 2.39 -4.77 -0.57
N TRP A 77 3.16 -4.37 -1.58
CA TRP A 77 2.62 -4.04 -2.90
C TRP A 77 2.68 -5.24 -3.82
N ALA A 78 1.55 -5.93 -3.95
CA ALA A 78 1.44 -7.16 -4.77
C ALA A 78 1.12 -6.86 -6.23
N PHE A 79 0.22 -5.89 -6.51
CA PHE A 79 -0.23 -5.55 -7.86
C PHE A 79 -0.58 -4.06 -7.98
N SER A 80 0.14 -3.31 -8.84
CA SER A 80 -0.12 -1.89 -9.07
C SER A 80 -1.17 -1.66 -10.15
N THR A 81 -1.78 -0.47 -10.16
CA THR A 81 -2.63 -0.03 -11.28
C THR A 81 -1.87 -0.01 -12.61
N ASP A 82 -0.57 0.27 -12.61
CA ASP A 82 0.25 0.22 -13.82
C ASP A 82 0.44 -1.21 -14.36
N ASN A 83 0.26 -2.25 -13.54
CA ASN A 83 0.37 -3.63 -14.00
C ASN A 83 -0.75 -4.02 -14.97
N PHE A 84 -1.90 -3.34 -14.98
CA PHE A 84 -2.96 -3.54 -15.97
C PHE A 84 -2.54 -3.18 -17.40
N LYS A 85 -1.46 -2.39 -17.58
CA LYS A 85 -0.89 -2.08 -18.90
C LYS A 85 -0.13 -3.25 -19.54
N ARG A 86 0.08 -4.36 -18.79
CA ARG A 86 0.72 -5.58 -19.29
C ARG A 86 -0.22 -6.38 -20.17
N SER A 87 0.30 -7.42 -20.84
CA SER A 87 -0.56 -8.30 -21.63
C SER A 87 -1.63 -8.95 -20.73
N LYS A 88 -2.82 -9.18 -21.30
CA LYS A 88 -3.93 -9.81 -20.57
C LYS A 88 -3.51 -11.14 -19.95
N SER A 89 -2.76 -11.96 -20.69
CA SER A 89 -2.28 -13.25 -20.19
C SER A 89 -1.35 -13.10 -18.98
N GLU A 90 -0.49 -12.06 -18.93
CA GLU A 90 0.36 -11.80 -17.76
C GLU A 90 -0.46 -11.32 -16.56
N VAL A 91 -1.45 -10.46 -16.78
CA VAL A 91 -2.35 -9.98 -15.72
C VAL A 91 -3.18 -11.13 -15.14
N ASP A 92 -3.79 -11.94 -15.97
CA ASP A 92 -4.59 -13.10 -15.55
C ASP A 92 -3.72 -14.08 -14.74
N ALA A 93 -2.52 -14.38 -15.22
CA ALA A 93 -1.58 -15.25 -14.51
C ALA A 93 -1.15 -14.70 -13.14
N LEU A 94 -0.99 -13.37 -13.02
CA LEU A 94 -0.68 -12.73 -11.74
C LEU A 94 -1.86 -12.82 -10.76
N PHE A 95 -3.08 -12.62 -11.21
CA PHE A 95 -4.27 -12.78 -10.39
C PHE A 95 -4.44 -14.23 -9.91
N GLU A 96 -4.15 -15.24 -10.73
CA GLU A 96 -4.15 -16.64 -10.31
C GLU A 96 -3.10 -16.92 -9.21
N ILE A 97 -1.89 -16.35 -9.30
CA ILE A 97 -0.89 -16.49 -8.22
C ILE A 97 -1.40 -15.86 -6.93
N ILE A 98 -1.93 -14.62 -7.03
CA ILE A 98 -2.45 -13.89 -5.87
C ILE A 98 -3.58 -14.68 -5.23
N LYS A 99 -4.52 -15.17 -6.03
CA LYS A 99 -5.66 -15.97 -5.58
C LYS A 99 -5.20 -17.23 -4.83
N ALA A 100 -4.33 -18.00 -5.44
CA ALA A 100 -3.77 -19.22 -4.82
C ALA A 100 -3.05 -18.90 -3.49
N GLN A 101 -2.34 -17.77 -3.42
CA GLN A 101 -1.65 -17.36 -2.21
C GLN A 101 -2.63 -16.92 -1.09
N LEU A 102 -3.71 -16.22 -1.44
CA LEU A 102 -4.73 -15.83 -0.46
C LEU A 102 -5.52 -17.06 0.04
N GLU A 103 -5.84 -18.01 -0.84
CA GLU A 103 -6.44 -19.30 -0.46
C GLU A 103 -5.53 -20.09 0.49
N PHE A 104 -4.22 -20.12 0.22
CA PHE A 104 -3.25 -20.71 1.12
C PHE A 104 -3.28 -20.02 2.50
N TYR A 105 -3.40 -18.69 2.55
CA TYR A 105 -3.47 -17.95 3.82
C TYR A 105 -4.74 -18.27 4.63
N ILE A 106 -5.87 -18.52 3.97
CA ILE A 106 -7.11 -18.94 4.64
C ILE A 106 -6.87 -20.19 5.50
N ASN A 107 -6.10 -21.15 5.00
CA ASN A 107 -5.87 -22.45 5.66
C ASN A 107 -4.52 -22.53 6.40
N SER A 108 -3.73 -21.45 6.40
CA SER A 108 -2.40 -21.44 6.97
C SER A 108 -2.44 -21.49 8.50
N LYS A 109 -1.80 -22.52 9.08
CA LYS A 109 -1.58 -22.59 10.54
C LYS A 109 -0.81 -21.36 11.03
N PHE A 110 0.19 -20.90 10.29
CA PHE A 110 1.00 -19.74 10.65
C PHE A 110 0.16 -18.46 10.78
N ILE A 111 -0.74 -18.18 9.83
CA ILE A 111 -1.66 -17.03 9.89
C ILE A 111 -2.58 -17.14 11.12
N ASN A 112 -3.12 -18.34 11.36
CA ASN A 112 -4.08 -18.57 12.44
C ASN A 112 -3.43 -18.53 13.83
N GLU A 113 -2.27 -19.17 14.02
CA GLU A 113 -1.55 -19.26 15.30
C GLU A 113 -0.96 -17.90 15.70
N ASN A 114 -0.41 -17.16 14.74
CA ASN A 114 0.15 -15.82 14.97
C ASN A 114 -0.92 -14.72 14.95
N LYS A 115 -2.21 -15.07 14.79
CA LYS A 115 -3.32 -14.12 14.74
C LYS A 115 -3.07 -12.95 13.78
N ILE A 116 -2.59 -13.26 12.56
CA ILE A 116 -2.31 -12.25 11.54
C ILE A 116 -3.62 -11.80 10.92
N ARG A 117 -3.97 -10.52 11.11
CA ARG A 117 -5.11 -9.90 10.45
C ARG A 117 -4.71 -9.49 9.04
N VAL A 118 -5.39 -10.03 8.02
CA VAL A 118 -5.13 -9.70 6.63
C VAL A 118 -6.23 -8.79 6.09
N SER A 119 -5.84 -7.75 5.36
CA SER A 119 -6.76 -6.86 4.65
C SER A 119 -6.18 -6.52 3.28
N VAL A 120 -7.03 -6.46 2.27
CA VAL A 120 -6.62 -6.05 0.92
C VAL A 120 -7.01 -4.60 0.69
N ILE A 121 -6.07 -3.79 0.20
CA ILE A 121 -6.26 -2.38 -0.12
C ILE A 121 -6.03 -2.13 -1.62
N GLY A 122 -6.75 -1.16 -2.18
CA GLY A 122 -6.74 -0.80 -3.58
C GLY A 122 -8.14 -0.82 -4.20
N LYS A 123 -8.22 -0.67 -5.52
CA LYS A 123 -9.48 -0.61 -6.26
C LYS A 123 -10.06 -1.99 -6.49
N ARG A 124 -11.09 -2.35 -5.72
CA ARG A 124 -11.78 -3.65 -5.82
C ARG A 124 -12.48 -3.83 -7.16
N GLU A 125 -12.96 -2.73 -7.76
CA GLU A 125 -13.66 -2.72 -9.05
C GLU A 125 -12.77 -3.18 -10.22
N LEU A 126 -11.46 -3.16 -10.03
CA LEU A 126 -10.47 -3.63 -11.01
C LEU A 126 -10.08 -5.11 -10.81
N ILE A 127 -10.58 -5.75 -9.77
CA ILE A 127 -10.19 -7.11 -9.37
C ILE A 127 -11.26 -8.10 -9.85
N PRO A 128 -10.88 -9.27 -10.43
CA PRO A 128 -11.86 -10.29 -10.83
C PRO A 128 -12.75 -10.77 -9.68
N ASP A 129 -14.04 -11.01 -9.95
CA ASP A 129 -15.05 -11.38 -8.95
C ASP A 129 -14.67 -12.65 -8.14
N ASP A 130 -14.06 -13.61 -8.78
CA ASP A 130 -13.63 -14.85 -8.13
C ASP A 130 -12.49 -14.61 -7.12
N LEU A 131 -11.58 -13.66 -7.41
CA LEU A 131 -10.55 -13.21 -6.48
C LEU A 131 -11.15 -12.37 -5.35
N ILE A 132 -12.14 -11.52 -5.63
CA ILE A 132 -12.88 -10.76 -4.60
C ILE A 132 -13.49 -11.69 -3.56
N LYS A 133 -14.15 -12.77 -3.99
CA LYS A 133 -14.72 -13.77 -3.07
C LYS A 133 -13.68 -14.41 -2.15
N VAL A 134 -12.47 -14.64 -2.64
CA VAL A 134 -11.37 -15.18 -1.82
C VAL A 134 -10.87 -14.13 -0.83
N ILE A 135 -10.75 -12.86 -1.26
CA ILE A 135 -10.38 -11.74 -0.41
C ILE A 135 -11.36 -11.60 0.76
N GLU A 136 -12.66 -11.56 0.47
CA GLU A 136 -13.71 -11.42 1.49
C GLU A 136 -13.68 -12.55 2.51
N ARG A 137 -13.53 -13.80 2.06
CA ARG A 137 -13.38 -14.96 2.95
C ARG A 137 -12.17 -14.85 3.87
N LEU A 138 -11.03 -14.39 3.35
CA LEU A 138 -9.80 -14.22 4.14
C LEU A 138 -9.94 -13.08 5.15
N GLU A 139 -10.47 -11.95 4.73
CA GLU A 139 -10.71 -10.78 5.58
C GLU A 139 -11.70 -11.12 6.70
N ASP A 140 -12.83 -11.77 6.36
CA ASP A 140 -13.84 -12.19 7.35
C ASP A 140 -13.25 -13.16 8.37
N LYS A 141 -12.49 -14.14 7.93
CA LYS A 141 -11.83 -15.11 8.82
C LYS A 141 -10.85 -14.45 9.78
N THR A 142 -10.13 -13.41 9.32
CA THR A 142 -9.04 -12.81 10.10
C THR A 142 -9.41 -11.48 10.76
N LYS A 143 -10.64 -10.97 10.59
CA LYS A 143 -11.08 -9.64 11.09
C LYS A 143 -10.87 -9.42 12.58
N ASN A 144 -10.98 -10.48 13.40
CA ASN A 144 -10.85 -10.43 14.84
C ASN A 144 -9.44 -10.81 15.33
N TYR A 145 -8.47 -11.03 14.43
CA TYR A 145 -7.12 -11.35 14.83
C TYR A 145 -6.38 -10.10 15.29
N ALA A 146 -5.69 -10.20 16.43
CA ALA A 146 -5.05 -9.07 17.11
C ALA A 146 -3.51 -9.08 17.06
N GLY A 147 -2.92 -9.99 16.25
CA GLY A 147 -1.47 -10.06 16.04
C GLY A 147 -0.96 -9.03 15.03
N LEU A 148 -0.04 -9.45 14.16
CA LEU A 148 0.46 -8.61 13.07
C LEU A 148 -0.68 -8.27 12.09
N ARG A 149 -0.75 -7.01 11.67
CA ARG A 149 -1.67 -6.56 10.62
C ARG A 149 -0.96 -6.54 9.27
N LEU A 150 -1.44 -7.33 8.32
CA LEU A 150 -0.93 -7.40 6.95
C LEU A 150 -1.90 -6.74 5.98
N TYR A 151 -1.44 -5.67 5.32
CA TYR A 151 -2.12 -5.08 4.18
C TYR A 151 -1.49 -5.57 2.88
N ILE A 152 -2.31 -6.05 1.96
CA ILE A 152 -1.89 -6.48 0.62
C ILE A 152 -2.48 -5.49 -0.39
N ALA A 153 -1.63 -4.68 -1.01
CA ALA A 153 -2.05 -3.69 -2.00
C ALA A 153 -2.19 -4.37 -3.37
N ILE A 154 -3.45 -4.47 -3.86
CA ILE A 154 -3.83 -5.09 -5.14
C ILE A 154 -4.69 -4.10 -5.93
N GLY A 155 -4.38 -3.87 -7.21
CA GLY A 155 -5.01 -2.80 -7.98
C GLY A 155 -4.75 -1.43 -7.35
N TYR A 156 -3.58 -1.26 -6.74
CA TYR A 156 -3.24 -0.12 -5.92
C TYR A 156 -2.36 0.89 -6.67
N GLY A 157 -2.69 2.18 -6.51
CA GLY A 157 -1.86 3.31 -6.92
C GLY A 157 -2.07 4.48 -5.97
N GLY A 158 -0.99 5.05 -5.40
CA GLY A 158 -1.10 6.09 -4.38
C GLY A 158 -1.75 7.38 -4.87
N ARG A 159 -1.55 7.77 -6.15
CA ARG A 159 -2.29 8.91 -6.72
C ARG A 159 -3.79 8.63 -6.78
N GLN A 160 -4.18 7.41 -7.14
CA GLN A 160 -5.56 6.99 -7.20
C GLN A 160 -6.19 6.94 -5.80
N GLU A 161 -5.47 6.41 -4.82
CA GLU A 161 -5.90 6.40 -3.42
C GLU A 161 -6.22 7.81 -2.92
N ILE A 162 -5.36 8.80 -3.23
CA ILE A 162 -5.58 10.20 -2.83
C ILE A 162 -6.83 10.76 -3.50
N CYS A 163 -7.00 10.54 -4.82
CA CYS A 163 -8.20 10.98 -5.53
C CYS A 163 -9.47 10.35 -4.95
N ASP A 164 -9.45 9.04 -4.70
CA ASP A 164 -10.61 8.33 -4.13
C ASP A 164 -10.91 8.80 -2.70
N ALA A 165 -9.88 9.10 -1.90
CA ALA A 165 -10.04 9.65 -0.56
C ALA A 165 -10.73 11.03 -0.59
N ILE A 166 -10.33 11.90 -1.51
CA ILE A 166 -10.94 13.22 -1.69
C ILE A 166 -12.40 13.08 -2.16
N ILE A 167 -12.67 12.23 -3.15
CA ILE A 167 -14.02 12.01 -3.65
C ILE A 167 -14.95 11.51 -2.53
N ASN A 168 -14.52 10.49 -1.77
CA ASN A 168 -15.30 9.95 -0.68
C ASN A 168 -15.50 10.98 0.44
N PHE A 169 -14.47 11.75 0.78
CA PHE A 169 -14.56 12.83 1.75
C PHE A 169 -15.61 13.87 1.32
N ILE A 170 -15.54 14.33 0.07
CA ILE A 170 -16.48 15.31 -0.48
C ILE A 170 -17.90 14.74 -0.48
N SER A 171 -18.09 13.50 -0.94
CA SER A 171 -19.41 12.85 -0.99
C SER A 171 -20.07 12.77 0.38
N ASP A 172 -19.32 12.36 1.42
CA ASP A 172 -19.87 12.24 2.78
C ASP A 172 -20.21 13.61 3.38
N ASN A 173 -19.38 14.65 3.15
CA ASN A 173 -19.57 15.93 3.78
C ASN A 173 -20.57 16.83 3.04
N ILE A 174 -20.64 16.79 1.71
CA ILE A 174 -21.64 17.54 0.93
C ILE A 174 -23.03 16.93 1.12
N TYR A 175 -23.14 15.60 1.15
CA TYR A 175 -24.44 14.94 1.37
C TYR A 175 -25.04 15.28 2.76
N ILE A 176 -24.19 15.41 3.78
CA ILE A 176 -24.63 15.84 5.12
C ILE A 176 -25.15 17.26 5.07
N LYS A 177 -24.45 18.19 4.38
CA LYS A 177 -24.84 19.60 4.28
C LYS A 177 -26.17 19.78 3.57
N THR A 178 -26.41 19.08 2.45
CA THR A 178 -27.69 19.14 1.71
C THR A 178 -28.86 18.54 2.48
N LYS A 179 -28.63 17.58 3.39
CA LYS A 179 -29.69 17.06 4.29
C LYS A 179 -29.97 17.98 5.48
N LEU A 180 -28.94 18.66 6.02
CA LEU A 180 -29.09 19.54 7.18
C LEU A 180 -29.65 20.93 6.81
N ASN A 181 -29.40 21.37 5.57
CA ASN A 181 -30.00 22.59 5.01
C ASN A 181 -30.71 22.23 3.70
N PRO A 182 -31.98 21.81 3.73
CA PRO A 182 -32.77 21.73 2.52
C PRO A 182 -32.91 23.18 2.00
N VAL A 183 -32.03 23.56 1.07
CA VAL A 183 -32.15 24.87 0.40
C VAL A 183 -33.45 24.84 -0.36
N HIS A 184 -34.35 25.70 0.12
CA HIS A 184 -35.58 26.09 -0.60
C HIS A 184 -35.27 26.36 -2.07
N GLU A 185 -36.09 25.71 -2.92
CA GLU A 185 -36.41 26.03 -4.30
C GLU A 185 -35.99 27.42 -4.74
N THR A 186 -35.04 27.47 -5.69
CA THR A 186 -35.12 28.35 -6.88
C THR A 186 -33.95 28.05 -7.82
N LEU A 187 -33.99 26.93 -8.50
CA LEU A 187 -33.22 26.72 -9.73
C LEU A 187 -34.20 26.53 -10.92
N SER A 188 -35.11 27.48 -11.10
CA SER A 188 -35.80 27.68 -12.36
C SER A 188 -35.13 28.83 -13.09
N GLY A 189 -34.16 28.57 -13.95
CA GLY A 189 -33.60 29.65 -14.76
C GLY A 189 -32.22 29.43 -15.37
N TYR A 190 -31.74 28.20 -15.55
CA TYR A 190 -30.58 27.97 -16.39
C TYR A 190 -30.94 27.07 -17.56
N SER A 191 -31.01 27.70 -18.77
CA SER A 191 -31.01 26.99 -20.04
C SER A 191 -29.67 26.27 -20.24
N GLU A 192 -29.72 25.00 -20.62
CA GLU A 192 -28.60 24.20 -21.06
C GLU A 192 -28.00 24.81 -22.34
N GLU A 193 -27.03 25.70 -22.24
CA GLU A 193 -26.10 26.00 -23.31
C GLU A 193 -24.80 25.24 -23.06
N SER A 194 -24.57 24.25 -23.87
CA SER A 194 -23.38 23.41 -23.92
C SER A 194 -22.13 24.26 -24.21
N VAL A 195 -21.22 24.38 -23.24
CA VAL A 195 -19.89 24.99 -23.45
C VAL A 195 -19.00 23.96 -24.15
N PRO A 196 -18.39 24.26 -25.31
CA PRO A 196 -17.49 23.35 -26.02
C PRO A 196 -16.22 23.06 -25.20
N LEU A 197 -15.87 21.80 -25.07
CA LEU A 197 -14.64 21.33 -24.45
C LEU A 197 -13.44 21.83 -25.29
N GLY A 198 -12.65 22.78 -24.80
CA GLY A 198 -11.40 23.17 -25.46
C GLY A 198 -11.13 24.67 -25.64
N SER A 199 -11.97 25.59 -25.19
CA SER A 199 -11.68 27.01 -25.25
C SER A 199 -10.91 27.48 -24.00
N ALA A 200 -9.76 28.15 -24.21
CA ALA A 200 -9.00 28.80 -23.14
C ALA A 200 -9.91 29.78 -22.38
N ILE A 201 -9.95 29.64 -21.06
CA ILE A 201 -10.71 30.56 -20.19
C ILE A 201 -10.05 31.94 -20.26
N PRO A 202 -10.75 32.99 -20.69
CA PRO A 202 -10.19 34.34 -20.70
C PRO A 202 -9.94 34.81 -19.27
N GLU A 203 -8.76 35.39 -19.00
CA GLU A 203 -8.31 35.86 -17.67
C GLU A 203 -9.24 36.87 -17.01
N ASN A 204 -10.22 37.42 -17.69
CA ASN A 204 -11.16 38.43 -17.16
C ASN A 204 -12.52 37.92 -16.74
N ASN A 205 -12.76 36.61 -16.79
CA ASN A 205 -13.95 35.98 -16.21
C ASN A 205 -13.60 35.37 -14.85
N LEU A 206 -13.28 36.20 -13.87
CA LEU A 206 -13.50 35.86 -12.47
C LEU A 206 -15.01 35.53 -12.35
N CYS A 207 -15.36 34.27 -12.37
CA CYS A 207 -16.69 33.77 -12.07
C CYS A 207 -17.14 34.46 -10.77
N ARG A 208 -18.10 35.35 -10.85
CA ARG A 208 -18.86 35.78 -9.69
C ARG A 208 -19.61 34.55 -9.20
N TYR A 209 -19.04 33.88 -8.20
CA TYR A 209 -19.72 32.79 -7.52
C TYR A 209 -21.06 33.32 -6.98
N PRO A 210 -22.18 32.55 -7.15
CA PRO A 210 -23.45 32.91 -6.51
C PRO A 210 -23.26 33.14 -5.01
N SER A 211 -24.07 34.01 -4.42
CA SER A 211 -24.02 34.42 -3.01
C SER A 211 -24.33 33.27 -2.03
N GLY A 212 -23.63 32.28 -1.97
CA GLY A 212 -23.67 31.09 -1.12
C GLY A 212 -22.40 30.25 -1.29
N PHE A 213 -21.65 30.51 -2.35
CA PHE A 213 -20.40 29.80 -2.63
C PHE A 213 -19.24 30.19 -1.69
N ALA A 214 -19.24 31.42 -1.17
CA ALA A 214 -18.24 31.87 -0.21
C ALA A 214 -18.33 31.06 1.10
N ASP A 215 -19.57 30.87 1.59
CA ASP A 215 -19.82 30.09 2.81
C ASP A 215 -19.47 28.61 2.62
N ASP A 216 -19.65 28.07 1.40
CA ASP A 216 -19.28 26.70 1.07
C ASP A 216 -17.77 26.52 0.95
N TYR A 217 -17.05 27.48 0.38
CA TYR A 217 -15.60 27.48 0.32
C TYR A 217 -14.98 27.56 1.72
N ASP A 218 -15.44 28.48 2.55
CA ASP A 218 -14.97 28.62 3.93
C ASP A 218 -15.26 27.36 4.75
N TYR A 219 -16.43 26.75 4.57
CA TYR A 219 -16.75 25.48 5.20
C TYR A 219 -15.80 24.37 4.74
N LEU A 220 -15.63 24.17 3.42
CA LEU A 220 -14.75 23.13 2.87
C LEU A 220 -13.28 23.35 3.26
N SER A 221 -12.79 24.59 3.24
CA SER A 221 -11.41 24.92 3.63
C SER A 221 -11.13 24.58 5.10
N ASN A 222 -12.12 24.70 5.97
CA ASN A 222 -12.01 24.37 7.38
C ASN A 222 -12.06 22.85 7.65
N ILE A 223 -12.75 22.05 6.81
CA ILE A 223 -12.87 20.61 7.00
C ILE A 223 -11.86 19.78 6.19
N ILE A 224 -11.29 20.33 5.08
CA ILE A 224 -10.25 19.68 4.30
C ILE A 224 -8.91 19.82 5.04
N THR A 225 -8.63 18.90 5.94
CA THR A 225 -7.38 18.81 6.68
C THR A 225 -6.67 17.51 6.38
N VAL A 226 -5.35 17.45 6.62
CA VAL A 226 -4.56 16.23 6.49
C VAL A 226 -5.17 15.09 7.31
N GLU A 227 -5.62 15.40 8.53
CA GLU A 227 -6.23 14.43 9.43
C GLU A 227 -7.55 13.88 8.88
N ASN A 228 -8.42 14.74 8.36
CA ASN A 228 -9.72 14.33 7.83
C ASN A 228 -9.56 13.52 6.54
N ILE A 229 -8.71 13.95 5.60
CA ILE A 229 -8.44 13.18 4.38
C ILE A 229 -7.83 11.82 4.71
N SER A 230 -6.93 11.74 5.70
CA SER A 230 -6.31 10.47 6.12
C SER A 230 -7.32 9.41 6.58
N LYS A 231 -8.51 9.82 7.07
CA LYS A 231 -9.60 8.91 7.45
C LYS A 231 -10.25 8.21 6.26
N TYR A 232 -10.05 8.70 5.04
CA TYR A 232 -10.62 8.17 3.80
C TYR A 232 -9.62 7.38 2.95
N LEU A 233 -8.35 7.30 3.37
CA LEU A 233 -7.36 6.44 2.72
C LEU A 233 -7.73 4.95 2.90
N TYR A 234 -7.20 4.09 2.03
CA TYR A 234 -7.58 2.68 2.00
C TYR A 234 -7.23 1.91 3.29
N ALA A 235 -6.11 2.26 3.94
CA ALA A 235 -5.67 1.61 5.20
C ALA A 235 -6.11 2.41 6.44
N LYS A 236 -7.40 2.71 6.55
CA LYS A 236 -8.01 3.53 7.63
C LYS A 236 -7.52 3.13 9.02
N GLY A 237 -7.07 4.11 9.81
CA GLY A 237 -6.67 3.93 11.21
C GLY A 237 -5.37 3.14 11.41
N SER A 238 -4.63 2.84 10.36
CA SER A 238 -3.27 2.33 10.47
C SER A 238 -2.28 3.46 10.70
N PRO A 239 -1.21 3.23 11.50
CA PRO A 239 -0.11 4.17 11.56
C PRO A 239 0.57 4.27 10.20
N ASP A 240 1.13 5.42 9.89
CA ASP A 240 1.99 5.59 8.72
C ASP A 240 3.21 4.66 8.78
N PRO A 241 3.78 4.25 7.63
CA PRO A 241 4.96 3.40 7.63
C PRO A 241 6.19 4.17 8.15
N ASP A 242 6.90 3.59 9.12
CA ASP A 242 8.17 4.11 9.60
C ASP A 242 9.29 3.87 8.58
N LEU A 243 9.21 2.74 7.86
CA LEU A 243 10.22 2.29 6.91
C LEU A 243 9.57 1.70 5.66
N ILE A 244 10.04 2.13 4.48
CA ILE A 244 9.70 1.50 3.21
C ILE A 244 10.93 0.82 2.63
N ILE A 245 10.80 -0.49 2.34
CA ILE A 245 11.85 -1.31 1.73
C ILE A 245 11.45 -1.57 0.28
N ARG A 246 12.35 -1.28 -0.66
CA ARG A 246 12.21 -1.71 -2.05
C ARG A 246 13.38 -2.58 -2.46
N THR A 247 13.05 -3.74 -3.02
CA THR A 247 14.02 -4.70 -3.57
C THR A 247 14.35 -4.38 -5.03
N SER A 248 15.41 -5.02 -5.57
CA SER A 248 15.86 -4.97 -6.97
C SER A 248 16.66 -3.74 -7.42
N GLY A 249 17.21 -2.94 -6.48
CA GLY A 249 18.11 -1.83 -6.79
C GLY A 249 17.44 -0.57 -7.36
N GLU A 250 16.12 -0.57 -7.50
CA GLU A 250 15.37 0.58 -8.02
C GLU A 250 15.15 1.64 -6.93
N ILE A 251 15.65 2.86 -7.17
CA ILE A 251 15.59 3.97 -6.21
C ILE A 251 14.41 4.90 -6.54
N ARG A 252 13.19 4.42 -6.31
CA ARG A 252 11.94 5.17 -6.48
C ARG A 252 10.77 4.49 -5.79
N LEU A 253 9.74 5.25 -5.38
CA LEU A 253 8.51 4.71 -4.77
C LEU A 253 7.50 4.19 -5.79
N SER A 254 7.55 4.71 -7.00
CA SER A 254 6.62 4.39 -8.10
C SER A 254 5.13 4.55 -7.74
N GLY A 255 4.81 5.36 -6.74
CA GLY A 255 3.43 5.58 -6.31
C GLY A 255 2.96 4.75 -5.13
N PHE A 256 3.85 4.02 -4.44
CA PHE A 256 3.48 3.23 -3.26
C PHE A 256 3.36 4.09 -2.01
N LEU A 257 2.19 4.05 -1.35
CA LEU A 257 1.87 4.74 -0.09
C LEU A 257 2.28 6.23 -0.09
N LEU A 258 1.97 6.97 -1.17
CA LEU A 258 2.45 8.34 -1.37
C LEU A 258 2.09 9.28 -0.23
N TRP A 259 0.86 9.24 0.24
CA TRP A 259 0.40 10.08 1.35
C TRP A 259 1.07 9.67 2.65
N GLN A 260 1.02 8.39 2.95
CA GLN A 260 1.44 7.84 4.23
C GLN A 260 2.98 7.83 4.38
N SER A 261 3.74 7.88 3.27
CA SER A 261 5.20 7.82 3.30
C SER A 261 5.91 9.18 3.47
N ALA A 262 5.16 10.24 3.70
CA ALA A 262 5.71 11.58 3.80
C ALA A 262 6.87 11.71 4.82
N TYR A 263 6.84 10.93 5.88
CA TYR A 263 7.87 10.90 6.93
C TYR A 263 8.55 9.54 7.08
N SER A 264 8.37 8.64 6.13
CA SER A 264 8.99 7.32 6.14
C SER A 264 10.48 7.40 5.82
N GLU A 265 11.27 6.53 6.44
CA GLU A 265 12.62 6.23 5.97
C GLU A 265 12.57 5.23 4.80
N PHE A 266 13.51 5.35 3.87
CA PHE A 266 13.59 4.48 2.70
C PHE A 266 14.85 3.64 2.71
N TYR A 267 14.71 2.35 2.39
CA TYR A 267 15.81 1.43 2.18
C TYR A 267 15.67 0.73 0.83
N PHE A 268 16.62 0.98 -0.06
CA PHE A 268 16.70 0.36 -1.38
C PHE A 268 17.71 -0.78 -1.34
N CYS A 269 17.30 -1.99 -1.71
CA CYS A 269 18.09 -3.20 -1.65
C CYS A 269 18.31 -3.77 -3.05
N ASP A 270 19.56 -4.09 -3.41
CA ASP A 270 19.91 -4.63 -4.73
C ASP A 270 19.37 -6.05 -4.97
N ALA A 271 19.12 -6.82 -3.90
CA ALA A 271 18.59 -8.16 -4.01
C ALA A 271 17.21 -8.16 -4.67
N TYR A 272 16.96 -9.06 -5.61
CA TYR A 272 15.63 -9.32 -6.13
C TYR A 272 14.73 -9.90 -5.04
N TRP A 273 13.43 -9.59 -5.07
CA TRP A 273 12.51 -10.05 -4.03
C TRP A 273 12.60 -11.54 -3.69
N PRO A 274 12.64 -12.50 -4.64
CA PRO A 274 12.80 -13.92 -4.30
C PRO A 274 14.13 -14.26 -3.61
N GLU A 275 15.19 -13.46 -3.82
CA GLU A 275 16.52 -13.62 -3.21
C GLU A 275 16.67 -12.86 -1.89
N PHE A 276 15.70 -12.03 -1.50
CA PHE A 276 15.75 -11.22 -0.27
C PHE A 276 15.92 -12.11 0.96
N ARG A 277 16.94 -11.85 1.76
CA ARG A 277 17.36 -12.68 2.90
C ARG A 277 17.08 -11.97 4.21
N GLU A 278 17.06 -12.74 5.29
CA GLU A 278 16.92 -12.20 6.64
C GLU A 278 18.01 -11.14 6.97
N ILE A 279 19.24 -11.35 6.51
CA ILE A 279 20.31 -10.35 6.67
C ILE A 279 19.97 -9.05 5.96
N ASP A 280 19.40 -9.10 4.77
CA ASP A 280 19.05 -7.90 4.00
C ASP A 280 17.93 -7.14 4.71
N PHE A 281 16.95 -7.87 5.28
CA PHE A 281 15.89 -7.33 6.12
C PHE A 281 16.43 -6.67 7.40
N LEU A 282 17.29 -7.36 8.14
CA LEU A 282 17.92 -6.82 9.36
C LEU A 282 18.79 -5.60 9.07
N ARG A 283 19.46 -5.55 7.93
CA ARG A 283 20.21 -4.36 7.49
C ARG A 283 19.30 -3.17 7.21
N ALA A 284 18.12 -3.40 6.62
CA ALA A 284 17.13 -2.36 6.41
C ALA A 284 16.65 -1.77 7.75
N ILE A 285 16.34 -2.64 8.73
CA ILE A 285 15.96 -2.20 10.08
C ILE A 285 17.10 -1.43 10.76
N ARG A 286 18.34 -1.94 10.71
CA ARG A 286 19.50 -1.23 11.26
C ARG A 286 19.71 0.13 10.60
N SER A 287 19.54 0.23 9.29
CA SER A 287 19.63 1.51 8.57
C SER A 287 18.60 2.51 9.07
N TYR A 288 17.35 2.07 9.28
CA TYR A 288 16.31 2.88 9.91
C TYR A 288 16.72 3.37 11.30
N GLN A 289 17.24 2.47 12.14
CA GLN A 289 17.66 2.78 13.51
C GLN A 289 18.83 3.77 13.57
N SER A 290 19.72 3.76 12.56
CA SER A 290 20.89 4.66 12.50
C SER A 290 20.54 6.08 12.05
N ARG A 291 19.33 6.30 11.54
CA ARG A 291 18.87 7.61 11.11
C ARG A 291 18.13 8.29 12.24
N GLN A 292 18.53 9.52 12.55
CA GLN A 292 17.74 10.35 13.46
C GLN A 292 16.51 10.82 12.70
N ILE A 293 15.33 10.35 13.11
CA ILE A 293 14.07 10.88 12.61
C ILE A 293 13.97 12.32 13.14
N ARG A 294 14.38 13.26 12.33
CA ARG A 294 14.13 14.68 12.55
C ARG A 294 12.71 14.96 12.08
N SER A 295 11.71 14.55 12.87
CA SER A 295 10.37 15.13 12.75
C SER A 295 10.54 16.60 13.07
N GLY A 296 10.25 17.49 12.10
CA GLY A 296 10.42 18.94 12.27
C GLY A 296 9.71 19.43 13.54
N LYS A 297 10.46 19.45 14.64
CA LYS A 297 10.17 20.14 15.90
C LYS A 297 11.12 21.30 15.97
#